data_ba4efcedff54c8364c213ce51475d59b
#
_entry.id   ba4efcedff54c8364c213ce51475d59b
#
_cell.length_a   1.000
_cell.length_b   1.000
_cell.length_c   1.000
_cell.angle_alpha   90.00
_cell.angle_beta   90.00
_cell.angle_gamma   90.00
#
_symmetry.space_group_name_H-M   'P 1'
#
loop_
_entity.id
_entity.type
_entity.pdbx_description
1 polymer ?
#
loop_
_entity_poly.entity_id
_entity_poly.type
_entity_poly.pdbx_seq_one_letter_code
_entity_poly.pdbx_strand_id
1 'polypeptide(L)'
;MIQFALNHMTVAKLSFRDLVSLSASLGCVGIEVRNDLPQPLFDGMDPAEAGAQVRAAGLRLLAVAEVKRFNDWSADKAAEALALMQIARAAGAEAVSLIPRNDNLGMGNGERQANLRVALKALKPMLEDHGLVGMVEPLGFEI
;
A
#
# COMPACT_ATOMS: atom_id res chain seq x y z
N MET A 1 -13.78 18.53 12.24
CA MET A 1 -13.99 18.46 10.79
C MET A 1 -13.49 17.10 10.30
N ILE A 2 -14.27 16.39 9.49
CA ILE A 2 -13.86 15.10 8.92
C ILE A 2 -12.83 15.38 7.82
N GLN A 3 -11.71 14.63 7.85
CA GLN A 3 -10.68 14.69 6.82
C GLN A 3 -10.86 13.51 5.85
N PHE A 4 -10.76 13.78 4.57
CA PHE A 4 -10.89 12.78 3.51
C PHE A 4 -9.57 12.57 2.79
N ALA A 5 -9.35 11.34 2.33
CA ALA A 5 -8.28 10.96 1.42
C ALA A 5 -8.87 10.18 0.24
N LEU A 6 -8.19 10.18 -0.89
CA LEU A 6 -8.63 9.48 -2.08
C LEU A 6 -7.72 8.28 -2.36
N ASN A 7 -8.32 7.10 -2.46
CA ASN A 7 -7.64 5.89 -2.95
C ASN A 7 -7.71 5.86 -4.48
N HIS A 8 -6.60 5.57 -5.13
CA HIS A 8 -6.49 5.53 -6.60
C HIS A 8 -7.49 4.56 -7.25
N MET A 9 -7.88 3.49 -6.53
CA MET A 9 -8.89 2.55 -7.01
C MET A 9 -10.27 3.21 -7.26
N THR A 10 -10.60 4.26 -6.51
CA THR A 10 -11.86 5.02 -6.69
C THR A 10 -11.93 5.66 -8.07
N VAL A 11 -10.81 6.03 -8.63
CA VAL A 11 -10.64 6.68 -9.95
C VAL A 11 -9.57 5.96 -10.77
N ALA A 12 -9.65 4.64 -10.84
CA ALA A 12 -8.63 3.73 -11.35
C ALA A 12 -8.12 4.00 -12.77
N LYS A 13 -8.88 4.78 -13.56
CA LYS A 13 -8.50 5.15 -14.94
C LYS A 13 -7.70 6.45 -15.03
N LEU A 14 -7.62 7.22 -13.94
CA LEU A 14 -6.84 8.44 -13.93
C LEU A 14 -5.34 8.13 -13.88
N SER A 15 -4.56 9.00 -14.48
CA SER A 15 -3.12 9.02 -14.26
C SER A 15 -2.80 9.40 -12.80
N PHE A 16 -1.60 9.12 -12.34
CA PHE A 16 -1.14 9.56 -11.02
C PHE A 16 -1.22 11.09 -10.87
N ARG A 17 -0.84 11.84 -11.91
CA ARG A 17 -0.92 13.30 -11.90
C ARG A 17 -2.35 13.81 -11.78
N ASP A 18 -3.28 13.18 -12.48
CA ASP A 18 -4.70 13.55 -12.41
C ASP A 18 -5.30 13.21 -11.06
N LEU A 19 -4.90 12.07 -10.44
CA LEU A 19 -5.26 11.73 -9.07
C LEU A 19 -4.82 12.82 -8.09
N VAL A 20 -3.56 13.27 -8.17
CA VAL A 20 -3.03 14.33 -7.31
C VAL A 20 -3.82 15.63 -7.49
N SER A 21 -4.04 16.05 -8.75
CA SER A 21 -4.78 17.27 -9.07
C SER A 21 -6.22 17.22 -8.57
N LEU A 22 -6.91 16.10 -8.81
CA LEU A 22 -8.30 15.89 -8.35
C LEU A 22 -8.38 15.92 -6.82
N SER A 23 -7.49 15.20 -6.14
CA SER A 23 -7.49 15.13 -4.68
C SER A 23 -7.25 16.50 -4.04
N ALA A 24 -6.34 17.28 -4.59
CA ALA A 24 -6.10 18.66 -4.13
C ALA A 24 -7.34 19.53 -4.36
N SER A 25 -7.98 19.43 -5.53
CA SER A 25 -9.19 20.22 -5.85
C SER A 25 -10.39 19.88 -4.96
N LEU A 26 -10.46 18.62 -4.48
CA LEU A 26 -11.50 18.16 -3.56
C LEU A 26 -11.20 18.49 -2.09
N GLY A 27 -10.06 19.10 -1.79
CA GLY A 27 -9.66 19.39 -0.41
C GLY A 27 -9.30 18.14 0.40
N CYS A 28 -8.88 17.06 -0.27
CA CYS A 28 -8.38 15.88 0.42
C CYS A 28 -7.10 16.20 1.21
N VAL A 29 -6.86 15.47 2.30
CA VAL A 29 -5.61 15.59 3.08
C VAL A 29 -4.48 14.74 2.52
N GLY A 30 -4.82 13.74 1.71
CA GLY A 30 -3.83 12.83 1.15
C GLY A 30 -4.42 11.85 0.15
N ILE A 31 -3.56 10.99 -0.34
CA ILE A 31 -3.89 9.94 -1.30
C ILE A 31 -3.28 8.60 -0.89
N GLU A 32 -3.89 7.53 -1.37
CA GLU A 32 -3.31 6.20 -1.42
C GLU A 32 -3.12 5.81 -2.89
N VAL A 33 -1.93 5.34 -3.25
CA VAL A 33 -1.62 4.86 -4.60
C VAL A 33 -1.50 3.35 -4.64
N ARG A 34 -1.67 2.76 -5.83
CA ARG A 34 -1.78 1.30 -5.97
C ARG A 34 -0.87 0.77 -7.08
N ASN A 35 -0.27 -0.40 -6.83
CA ASN A 35 0.57 -1.13 -7.78
C ASN A 35 -0.19 -2.19 -8.59
N ASP A 36 -1.50 -2.34 -8.36
CA ASP A 36 -2.37 -3.34 -9.00
C ASP A 36 -3.34 -2.74 -10.02
N LEU A 37 -3.10 -1.51 -10.44
CA LEU A 37 -3.83 -0.83 -11.52
C LEU A 37 -3.18 -1.12 -12.88
N PRO A 38 -3.92 -0.93 -14.00
CA PRO A 38 -3.37 -1.16 -15.34
C PRO A 38 -2.17 -0.28 -15.70
N GLN A 39 -2.12 0.96 -15.18
CA GLN A 39 -1.00 1.87 -15.38
C GLN A 39 0.12 1.60 -14.35
N PRO A 40 1.37 1.90 -14.71
CA PRO A 40 2.48 1.77 -13.77
C PRO A 40 2.29 2.65 -12.53
N LEU A 41 2.76 2.17 -11.37
CA LEU A 41 2.78 2.95 -10.15
C LEU A 41 3.49 4.30 -10.41
N PHE A 42 2.89 5.40 -9.96
CA PHE A 42 3.35 6.78 -10.19
C PHE A 42 3.51 7.17 -11.68
N ASP A 43 2.76 6.54 -12.60
CA ASP A 43 2.92 6.70 -14.05
C ASP A 43 4.35 6.34 -14.53
N GLY A 44 5.06 5.47 -13.81
CA GLY A 44 6.45 5.09 -14.06
C GLY A 44 7.49 6.11 -13.62
N MET A 45 7.09 7.14 -12.91
CA MET A 45 7.97 8.18 -12.36
C MET A 45 8.84 7.63 -11.21
N ASP A 46 9.99 8.25 -11.00
CA ASP A 46 10.81 7.98 -9.82
C ASP A 46 10.01 8.23 -8.54
N PRO A 47 10.07 7.31 -7.55
CA PRO A 47 9.29 7.45 -6.32
C PRO A 47 9.54 8.73 -5.53
N ALA A 48 10.78 9.21 -5.47
CA ALA A 48 11.11 10.45 -4.76
C ALA A 48 10.51 11.67 -5.47
N GLU A 49 10.54 11.68 -6.81
CA GLU A 49 9.90 12.72 -7.61
C GLU A 49 8.38 12.70 -7.44
N ALA A 50 7.77 11.52 -7.49
CA ALA A 50 6.34 11.36 -7.27
C ALA A 50 5.92 11.88 -5.88
N GLY A 51 6.65 11.52 -4.84
CA GLY A 51 6.41 12.03 -3.50
C GLY A 51 6.55 13.56 -3.38
N ALA A 52 7.52 14.15 -4.10
CA ALA A 52 7.67 15.60 -4.16
C ALA A 52 6.45 16.28 -4.81
N GLN A 53 5.88 15.69 -5.86
CA GLN A 53 4.65 16.21 -6.50
C GLN A 53 3.45 16.17 -5.56
N VAL A 54 3.29 15.09 -4.79
CA VAL A 54 2.22 14.98 -3.77
C VAL A 54 2.35 16.10 -2.74
N ARG A 55 3.54 16.30 -2.18
CA ARG A 55 3.80 17.36 -1.19
C ARG A 55 3.60 18.76 -1.77
N ALA A 56 4.04 19.00 -3.01
CA ALA A 56 3.86 20.27 -3.68
C ALA A 56 2.38 20.62 -3.90
N ALA A 57 1.51 19.62 -4.03
CA ALA A 57 0.06 19.80 -4.10
C ALA A 57 -0.61 19.99 -2.72
N GLY A 58 0.16 20.01 -1.63
CA GLY A 58 -0.35 20.13 -0.27
C GLY A 58 -0.97 18.85 0.29
N LEU A 59 -0.66 17.69 -0.33
CA LEU A 59 -1.19 16.39 0.05
C LEU A 59 -0.14 15.54 0.79
N ARG A 60 -0.64 14.57 1.55
CA ARG A 60 0.17 13.50 2.13
C ARG A 60 0.05 12.23 1.26
N LEU A 61 1.15 11.52 1.07
CA LEU A 61 1.09 10.16 0.53
C LEU A 61 0.87 9.20 1.71
N LEU A 62 -0.38 8.82 1.93
CA LEU A 62 -0.77 8.07 3.12
C LEU A 62 -0.37 6.61 3.04
N ALA A 63 -0.54 5.98 1.87
CA ALA A 63 -0.16 4.60 1.68
C ALA A 63 0.25 4.29 0.24
N VAL A 64 1.08 3.25 0.11
CA VAL A 64 1.32 2.56 -1.16
C VAL A 64 0.77 1.14 -1.02
N ALA A 65 -0.21 0.77 -1.80
CA ALA A 65 -0.79 -0.57 -1.87
C ALA A 65 -0.17 -1.32 -3.06
N GLU A 66 0.04 -2.62 -3.01
CA GLU A 66 -0.21 -3.53 -1.89
C GLU A 66 0.71 -4.76 -1.95
N VAL A 67 0.83 -5.47 -0.84
CA VAL A 67 1.40 -6.83 -0.80
C VAL A 67 0.25 -7.81 -0.60
N LYS A 68 -0.15 -8.49 -1.69
CA LYS A 68 -1.22 -9.50 -1.64
C LYS A 68 -0.76 -10.79 -0.97
N ARG A 69 -1.70 -11.41 -0.23
CA ARG A 69 -1.49 -12.72 0.40
C ARG A 69 -0.22 -12.74 1.26
N PHE A 70 0.04 -11.63 1.97
CA PHE A 70 1.28 -11.46 2.73
C PHE A 70 1.48 -12.54 3.80
N ASN A 71 0.42 -13.19 4.25
CA ASN A 71 0.44 -14.28 5.22
C ASN A 71 0.79 -15.66 4.60
N ASP A 72 0.93 -15.77 3.28
CA ASP A 72 1.61 -16.88 2.60
C ASP A 72 3.12 -16.61 2.61
N TRP A 73 3.69 -16.43 3.79
CA TRP A 73 5.06 -15.91 3.95
C TRP A 73 6.11 -16.84 3.36
N SER A 74 6.98 -16.28 2.53
CA SER A 74 8.07 -16.96 1.85
C SER A 74 9.21 -15.98 1.58
N ALA A 75 10.35 -16.47 1.08
CA ALA A 75 11.45 -15.59 0.64
C ALA A 75 11.02 -14.64 -0.47
N ASP A 76 10.20 -15.10 -1.42
CA ASP A 76 9.67 -14.27 -2.50
C ASP A 76 8.73 -13.19 -1.96
N LYS A 77 7.88 -13.57 -0.99
CA LYS A 77 6.97 -12.62 -0.36
C LYS A 77 7.72 -11.56 0.47
N ALA A 78 8.81 -11.96 1.12
CA ALA A 78 9.69 -11.02 1.81
C ALA A 78 10.35 -10.04 0.84
N ALA A 79 10.81 -10.52 -0.32
CA ALA A 79 11.40 -9.66 -1.37
C ALA A 79 10.37 -8.69 -1.95
N GLU A 80 9.14 -9.15 -2.22
CA GLU A 80 8.02 -8.31 -2.68
C GLU A 80 7.71 -7.20 -1.66
N ALA A 81 7.58 -7.55 -0.40
CA ALA A 81 7.32 -6.60 0.67
C ALA A 81 8.45 -5.57 0.81
N LEU A 82 9.72 -6.02 0.75
CA LEU A 82 10.88 -5.13 0.82
C LEU A 82 10.90 -4.13 -0.33
N ALA A 83 10.66 -4.60 -1.55
CA ALA A 83 10.61 -3.72 -2.73
C ALA A 83 9.53 -2.63 -2.59
N LEU A 84 8.33 -2.99 -2.12
CA LEU A 84 7.26 -2.02 -1.89
C LEU A 84 7.63 -1.01 -0.79
N MET A 85 8.24 -1.48 0.31
CA MET A 85 8.69 -0.60 1.40
C MET A 85 9.77 0.38 0.96
N GLN A 86 10.70 -0.04 0.09
CA GLN A 86 11.72 0.84 -0.48
C GLN A 86 11.10 1.93 -1.34
N ILE A 87 10.12 1.59 -2.17
CA ILE A 87 9.36 2.53 -2.99
C ILE A 87 8.58 3.50 -2.09
N ALA A 88 7.86 2.99 -1.11
CA ALA A 88 7.06 3.79 -0.18
C ALA A 88 7.92 4.78 0.60
N ARG A 89 9.07 4.33 1.13
CA ARG A 89 10.04 5.19 1.82
C ARG A 89 10.59 6.28 0.91
N ALA A 90 11.01 5.93 -0.30
CA ALA A 90 11.56 6.90 -1.27
C ALA A 90 10.53 7.97 -1.65
N ALA A 91 9.27 7.59 -1.80
CA ALA A 91 8.18 8.51 -2.08
C ALA A 91 7.71 9.32 -0.85
N GLY A 92 8.15 8.96 0.35
CA GLY A 92 7.72 9.59 1.60
C GLY A 92 6.30 9.20 2.00
N ALA A 93 5.88 7.98 1.69
CA ALA A 93 4.62 7.41 2.16
C ALA A 93 4.68 7.10 3.66
N GLU A 94 3.53 7.06 4.29
CA GLU A 94 3.40 6.77 5.73
C GLU A 94 3.17 5.28 6.01
N ALA A 95 2.51 4.57 5.08
CA ALA A 95 2.13 3.17 5.23
C ALA A 95 2.28 2.36 3.95
N VAL A 96 2.30 1.03 4.12
CA VAL A 96 2.10 0.06 3.05
C VAL A 96 0.90 -0.83 3.38
N SER A 97 0.07 -1.14 2.38
CA SER A 97 -1.09 -2.01 2.53
C SER A 97 -0.70 -3.47 2.41
N LEU A 98 -1.18 -4.28 3.35
CA LEU A 98 -0.92 -5.71 3.48
C LEU A 98 -2.26 -6.46 3.41
N ILE A 99 -2.49 -7.20 2.34
CA ILE A 99 -3.74 -7.92 2.11
C ILE A 99 -3.54 -9.39 2.48
N PRO A 100 -4.23 -9.90 3.52
CA PRO A 100 -4.12 -11.31 3.88
C PRO A 100 -4.90 -12.19 2.90
N ARG A 101 -4.40 -13.41 2.70
CA ARG A 101 -5.14 -14.46 2.00
C ARG A 101 -6.43 -14.80 2.75
N ASN A 102 -7.53 -14.88 2.02
CA ASN A 102 -8.87 -15.15 2.56
C ASN A 102 -9.72 -16.10 1.70
N ASP A 103 -9.08 -16.88 0.82
CA ASP A 103 -9.76 -17.74 -0.17
C ASP A 103 -10.36 -19.03 0.43
N ASN A 104 -10.31 -19.22 1.73
CA ASN A 104 -10.83 -20.40 2.44
C ASN A 104 -10.30 -21.77 1.96
N LEU A 105 -9.30 -21.78 1.06
CA LEU A 105 -8.77 -23.02 0.51
C LEU A 105 -7.80 -23.69 1.50
N GLY A 106 -8.20 -24.82 2.02
CA GLY A 106 -7.35 -25.79 2.64
C GLY A 106 -6.77 -25.49 4.03
N MET A 107 -7.10 -24.36 4.64
CA MET A 107 -6.56 -23.98 5.94
C MET A 107 -7.62 -23.81 7.02
N GLY A 108 -7.42 -24.42 8.16
CA GLY A 108 -8.21 -24.15 9.37
C GLY A 108 -7.86 -22.77 9.98
N ASN A 109 -8.76 -22.26 10.83
CA ASN A 109 -8.55 -20.96 11.48
C ASN A 109 -7.24 -20.89 12.28
N GLY A 110 -6.84 -21.96 12.94
CA GLY A 110 -5.59 -22.02 13.70
C GLY A 110 -4.36 -21.88 12.81
N GLU A 111 -4.36 -22.52 11.64
CA GLU A 111 -3.28 -22.43 10.67
C GLU A 111 -3.18 -21.01 10.06
N ARG A 112 -4.31 -20.40 9.71
CA ARG A 112 -4.33 -19.01 9.23
C ARG A 112 -3.74 -18.05 10.25
N GLN A 113 -4.11 -18.19 11.52
CA GLN A 113 -3.57 -17.36 12.59
C GLN A 113 -2.07 -17.59 12.79
N ALA A 114 -1.60 -18.84 12.69
CA ALA A 114 -0.18 -19.16 12.79
C ALA A 114 0.61 -18.51 11.63
N ASN A 115 0.14 -18.66 10.41
CA ASN A 115 0.75 -18.05 9.23
C ASN A 115 0.78 -16.52 9.29
N LEU A 116 -0.32 -15.91 9.74
CA LEU A 116 -0.38 -14.47 9.96
C LEU A 116 0.67 -14.00 10.97
N ARG A 117 0.80 -14.70 12.10
CA ARG A 117 1.82 -14.38 13.13
C ARG A 117 3.25 -14.50 12.60
N VAL A 118 3.54 -15.52 11.80
CA VAL A 118 4.86 -15.70 11.16
C VAL A 118 5.17 -14.49 10.26
N ALA A 119 4.24 -14.14 9.38
CA ALA A 119 4.41 -13.01 8.46
C ALA A 119 4.57 -11.68 9.21
N LEU A 120 3.71 -11.38 10.17
CA LEU A 120 3.78 -10.14 10.94
C LEU A 120 5.07 -10.03 11.76
N LYS A 121 5.56 -11.15 12.33
CA LYS A 121 6.83 -11.18 13.05
C LYS A 121 8.02 -10.88 12.14
N ALA A 122 7.98 -11.35 10.90
CA ALA A 122 9.02 -11.07 9.90
C ALA A 122 8.93 -9.65 9.34
N LEU A 123 7.71 -9.14 9.11
CA LEU A 123 7.46 -7.79 8.58
C LEU A 123 7.82 -6.69 9.57
N LYS A 124 7.62 -6.92 10.88
CA LYS A 124 7.83 -5.89 11.91
C LYS A 124 9.18 -5.17 11.79
N PRO A 125 10.35 -5.86 11.84
CA PRO A 125 11.63 -5.18 11.71
C PRO A 125 11.79 -4.48 10.35
N MET A 126 11.26 -5.05 9.27
CA MET A 126 11.33 -4.43 7.94
C MET A 126 10.58 -3.10 7.90
N LEU A 127 9.40 -3.02 8.51
CA LEU A 127 8.61 -1.80 8.61
C LEU A 127 9.32 -0.76 9.50
N GLU A 128 9.85 -1.18 10.63
CA GLU A 128 10.60 -0.30 11.56
C GLU A 128 11.84 0.30 10.88
N ASP A 129 12.62 -0.50 10.16
CA ASP A 129 13.82 -0.06 9.43
C ASP A 129 13.49 0.96 8.30
N HIS A 130 12.29 0.91 7.74
CA HIS A 130 11.84 1.83 6.72
C HIS A 130 11.01 3.01 7.28
N GLY A 131 10.70 3.01 8.56
CA GLY A 131 9.87 4.04 9.19
C GLY A 131 8.42 4.04 8.66
N LEU A 132 7.88 2.85 8.36
CA LEU A 132 6.55 2.67 7.76
C LEU A 132 5.60 1.98 8.71
N VAL A 133 4.31 2.26 8.54
CA VAL A 133 3.21 1.52 9.15
C VAL A 133 2.74 0.43 8.20
N GLY A 134 2.57 -0.81 8.70
CA GLY A 134 1.88 -1.86 7.97
C GLY A 134 0.37 -1.77 8.21
N MET A 135 -0.40 -1.50 7.19
CA MET A 135 -1.85 -1.42 7.24
C MET A 135 -2.45 -2.73 6.75
N VAL A 136 -3.02 -3.53 7.65
CA VAL A 136 -3.66 -4.81 7.29
C VAL A 136 -5.09 -4.56 6.87
N GLU A 137 -5.43 -4.94 5.64
CA GLU A 137 -6.77 -4.80 5.07
C GLU A 137 -7.42 -6.17 4.87
N PRO A 138 -8.26 -6.65 5.79
CA PRO A 138 -9.04 -7.86 5.57
C PRO A 138 -10.16 -7.57 4.57
N LEU A 139 -10.09 -8.23 3.41
CA LEU A 139 -11.12 -8.09 2.37
C LEU A 139 -12.33 -8.97 2.69
N GLY A 140 -13.53 -8.49 2.34
CA GLY A 140 -14.77 -9.24 2.47
C GLY A 140 -15.06 -10.20 1.29
N PHE A 141 -14.14 -10.30 0.33
CA PHE A 141 -14.21 -11.17 -0.84
C PHE A 141 -12.91 -11.96 -1.02
N GLU A 142 -12.99 -13.10 -1.68
CA GLU A 142 -11.83 -13.96 -1.92
C GLU A 142 -10.82 -13.33 -2.88
N ILE A 143 -9.54 -13.56 -2.61
CA ILE A 143 -8.41 -13.15 -3.46
C ILE A 143 -7.45 -14.31 -3.72
#